data_7e131f17172f0727ad8376440fa5f8c5
#
_entry.id   7e131f17172f0727ad8376440fa5f8c5
#
_cell.length_a   1.000
_cell.length_b   1.000
_cell.length_c   1.000
_cell.angle_alpha   90.00
_cell.angle_beta   90.00
_cell.angle_gamma   90.00
#
_symmetry.space_group_name_H-M   'P 1'
#
loop_
_entity.id
_entity.type
_entity.pdbx_description
1 polymer ?
#
loop_
_entity_poly.entity_id
_entity_poly.type
_entity_poly.pdbx_seq_one_letter_code
_entity_poly.pdbx_strand_id
1 'polypeptide(L)'
;MKQVLINCPSLANSSLLELGGDIRQFWDSGVRWFHIDIMDGHYVPNLCYPVRLVADLKAQYPEAVADVHLMVTDPASYIEPLRAAGADYVSFHADSTNFVIRNLRSIREAGMKAGVVLNPSQSVDVLRPYLDWVDLVVLMTVEPGFAGQKFMVESLPRLEQLAALRQQTGKEFLISIDGGINYPNVQPCVRRGANLFVTGIYTVYHQPDGIPAACLRFEQEMQKGLGNEA
;
A
#
# COMPACT_ATOMS: atom_id res chain seq x y z
N MET A 1 17.63 -4.62 12.84
CA MET A 1 16.93 -5.68 12.07
C MET A 1 17.14 -5.42 10.58
N LYS A 2 17.18 -6.47 9.75
CA LYS A 2 17.28 -6.31 8.28
C LYS A 2 15.98 -5.65 7.78
N GLN A 3 16.09 -4.59 7.00
CA GLN A 3 14.90 -3.91 6.44
C GLN A 3 14.13 -4.90 5.55
N VAL A 4 12.86 -5.10 5.84
CA VAL A 4 11.96 -5.91 5.01
C VAL A 4 11.56 -5.07 3.80
N LEU A 5 11.62 -5.64 2.59
CA LEU A 5 11.17 -5.02 1.34
C LEU A 5 10.04 -5.87 0.73
N ILE A 6 8.95 -5.23 0.38
CA ILE A 6 7.72 -5.87 -0.08
C ILE A 6 7.30 -5.25 -1.41
N ASN A 7 7.17 -6.10 -2.43
CA ASN A 7 6.50 -5.77 -3.68
C ASN A 7 5.00 -6.07 -3.51
N CYS A 8 4.15 -5.04 -3.65
CA CYS A 8 2.72 -5.13 -3.44
C CYS A 8 1.98 -4.57 -4.68
N PRO A 9 1.71 -5.40 -5.71
CA PRO A 9 1.00 -4.94 -6.90
C PRO A 9 -0.39 -4.40 -6.56
N SER A 10 -0.70 -3.17 -7.03
CA SER A 10 -2.06 -2.64 -6.98
C SER A 10 -2.90 -3.31 -8.07
N LEU A 11 -3.93 -4.03 -7.66
CA LEU A 11 -4.85 -4.70 -8.54
C LEU A 11 -5.63 -3.71 -9.44
N ALA A 12 -5.73 -2.43 -9.05
CA ALA A 12 -6.34 -1.37 -9.86
C ALA A 12 -5.63 -1.10 -11.20
N ASN A 13 -4.42 -1.64 -11.39
CA ASN A 13 -3.70 -1.55 -12.67
C ASN A 13 -3.99 -2.71 -13.63
N SER A 14 -4.71 -3.74 -13.17
CA SER A 14 -5.14 -4.86 -14.01
C SER A 14 -6.40 -4.51 -14.80
N SER A 15 -6.53 -5.06 -16.01
CA SER A 15 -7.83 -5.11 -16.66
C SER A 15 -8.79 -5.98 -15.84
N LEU A 16 -10.02 -5.52 -15.61
CA LEU A 16 -11.03 -6.31 -14.89
C LEU A 16 -11.28 -7.69 -15.54
N LEU A 17 -11.08 -7.79 -16.85
CA LEU A 17 -11.27 -9.06 -17.58
C LEU A 17 -10.07 -10.00 -17.45
N GLU A 18 -8.88 -9.50 -17.04
CA GLU A 18 -7.64 -10.26 -16.91
C GLU A 18 -7.20 -10.42 -15.43
N LEU A 19 -7.92 -9.83 -14.50
CA LEU A 19 -7.53 -9.71 -13.08
C LEU A 19 -7.12 -11.04 -12.45
N GLY A 20 -7.90 -12.10 -12.64
CA GLY A 20 -7.58 -13.42 -12.09
C GLY A 20 -6.33 -14.05 -12.72
N GLY A 21 -6.07 -13.76 -13.98
CA GLY A 21 -4.86 -14.18 -14.70
C GLY A 21 -3.61 -13.47 -14.18
N ASP A 22 -3.71 -12.16 -13.95
CA ASP A 22 -2.63 -11.34 -13.41
C ASP A 22 -2.29 -11.75 -11.98
N ILE A 23 -3.30 -11.92 -11.11
CA ILE A 23 -3.11 -12.41 -9.73
C ILE A 23 -2.35 -13.74 -9.74
N ARG A 24 -2.72 -14.67 -10.63
CA ARG A 24 -2.02 -15.96 -10.75
C ARG A 24 -0.57 -15.77 -11.15
N GLN A 25 -0.27 -14.94 -12.15
CA GLN A 25 1.10 -14.67 -12.59
C GLN A 25 1.95 -14.06 -11.46
N PHE A 26 1.39 -13.12 -10.68
CA PHE A 26 2.05 -12.57 -9.50
C PHE A 26 2.31 -13.64 -8.45
N TRP A 27 1.30 -14.46 -8.14
CA TRP A 27 1.43 -15.54 -7.16
C TRP A 27 2.51 -16.55 -7.53
N ASP A 28 2.53 -16.98 -8.79
CA ASP A 28 3.51 -17.92 -9.33
C ASP A 28 4.93 -17.32 -9.36
N SER A 29 5.04 -15.99 -9.42
CA SER A 29 6.29 -15.24 -9.32
C SER A 29 6.77 -15.01 -7.87
N GLY A 30 6.09 -15.55 -6.86
CA GLY A 30 6.47 -15.41 -5.47
C GLY A 30 5.89 -14.20 -4.74
N VAL A 31 5.13 -13.34 -5.41
CA VAL A 31 4.40 -12.24 -4.77
C VAL A 31 3.36 -12.80 -3.82
N ARG A 32 3.26 -12.21 -2.63
CA ARG A 32 2.29 -12.63 -1.59
C ARG A 32 1.42 -11.48 -1.11
N TRP A 33 1.79 -10.25 -1.36
CA TRP A 33 1.04 -9.05 -1.00
C TRP A 33 0.32 -8.50 -2.21
N PHE A 34 -0.95 -8.12 -2.02
CA PHE A 34 -1.79 -7.53 -3.07
C PHE A 34 -2.47 -6.28 -2.53
N HIS A 35 -2.28 -5.17 -3.20
CA HIS A 35 -2.91 -3.90 -2.84
C HIS A 35 -4.28 -3.80 -3.51
N ILE A 36 -5.30 -3.55 -2.69
CA ILE A 36 -6.70 -3.51 -3.11
C ILE A 36 -7.28 -2.14 -2.79
N ASP A 37 -7.47 -1.35 -3.83
CA ASP A 37 -8.05 -0.01 -3.74
C ASP A 37 -9.58 -0.09 -3.69
N ILE A 38 -10.20 0.44 -2.64
CA ILE A 38 -11.66 0.56 -2.49
C ILE A 38 -12.02 2.05 -2.49
N MET A 39 -12.84 2.45 -3.45
CA MET A 39 -13.26 3.84 -3.66
C MET A 39 -14.78 3.93 -3.66
N ASP A 40 -15.34 4.97 -2.99
CA ASP A 40 -16.78 5.17 -2.84
C ASP A 40 -17.37 6.21 -3.81
N GLY A 41 -16.55 6.85 -4.63
CA GLY A 41 -16.97 7.93 -5.53
C GLY A 41 -17.26 9.26 -4.83
N HIS A 42 -16.99 9.36 -3.52
CA HIS A 42 -17.20 10.56 -2.71
C HIS A 42 -15.90 11.13 -2.16
N TYR A 43 -15.07 10.29 -1.54
CA TYR A 43 -13.74 10.72 -1.10
C TYR A 43 -12.84 11.08 -2.29
N VAL A 44 -12.88 10.25 -3.33
CA VAL A 44 -12.26 10.52 -4.64
C VAL A 44 -13.31 10.38 -5.73
N PRO A 45 -13.22 11.13 -6.87
CA PRO A 45 -14.21 11.10 -7.93
C PRO A 45 -14.04 9.88 -8.85
N ASN A 46 -13.91 8.70 -8.26
CA ASN A 46 -13.75 7.43 -8.95
C ASN A 46 -14.34 6.29 -8.10
N LEU A 47 -14.66 5.18 -8.77
CA LEU A 47 -15.05 3.92 -8.14
C LEU A 47 -13.97 2.86 -8.40
N CYS A 48 -13.69 2.02 -7.39
CA CYS A 48 -12.80 0.90 -7.55
C CYS A 48 -13.40 -0.35 -6.92
N TYR A 49 -12.60 -1.29 -6.47
CA TYR A 49 -13.05 -2.64 -6.11
C TYR A 49 -14.04 -2.68 -4.94
N PRO A 50 -15.00 -3.64 -4.96
CA PRO A 50 -15.83 -3.95 -3.80
C PRO A 50 -15.04 -4.81 -2.79
N VAL A 51 -15.48 -4.83 -1.53
CA VAL A 51 -14.97 -5.72 -0.47
C VAL A 51 -14.97 -7.20 -0.91
N ARG A 52 -15.89 -7.59 -1.80
CA ARG A 52 -15.97 -8.95 -2.36
C ARG A 52 -14.66 -9.45 -2.97
N LEU A 53 -13.86 -8.56 -3.58
CA LEU A 53 -12.57 -8.95 -4.17
C LEU A 53 -11.60 -9.50 -3.10
N VAL A 54 -11.62 -8.94 -1.89
CA VAL A 54 -10.81 -9.47 -0.77
C VAL A 54 -11.20 -10.90 -0.45
N ALA A 55 -12.51 -11.18 -0.33
CA ALA A 55 -13.00 -12.52 -0.04
C ALA A 55 -12.64 -13.53 -1.14
N ASP A 56 -12.79 -13.13 -2.41
CA ASP A 56 -12.46 -13.99 -3.55
C ASP A 56 -10.94 -14.27 -3.64
N LEU A 57 -10.10 -13.27 -3.36
CA LEU A 57 -8.63 -13.44 -3.27
C LEU A 57 -8.26 -14.43 -2.15
N LYS A 58 -8.80 -14.24 -0.94
CA LYS A 58 -8.51 -15.09 0.22
C LYS A 58 -9.05 -16.50 0.05
N ALA A 59 -10.18 -16.69 -0.63
CA ALA A 59 -10.73 -18.01 -0.93
C ALA A 59 -9.82 -18.80 -1.89
N GLN A 60 -9.21 -18.14 -2.87
CA GLN A 60 -8.34 -18.78 -3.86
C GLN A 60 -6.89 -18.88 -3.39
N TYR A 61 -6.41 -17.89 -2.65
CA TYR A 61 -5.04 -17.77 -2.14
C TYR A 61 -5.06 -17.43 -0.63
N PRO A 62 -5.32 -18.41 0.24
CA PRO A 62 -5.47 -18.17 1.69
C PRO A 62 -4.25 -17.50 2.35
N GLU A 63 -3.04 -17.76 1.82
CA GLU A 63 -1.79 -17.18 2.31
C GLU A 63 -1.47 -15.80 1.70
N ALA A 64 -2.30 -15.30 0.76
CA ALA A 64 -2.13 -13.95 0.25
C ALA A 64 -2.40 -12.93 1.34
N VAL A 65 -1.55 -11.92 1.42
CA VAL A 65 -1.76 -10.75 2.28
C VAL A 65 -2.57 -9.72 1.50
N ALA A 66 -3.80 -9.50 1.94
CA ALA A 66 -4.69 -8.49 1.40
C ALA A 66 -4.44 -7.15 2.11
N ASP A 67 -3.75 -6.23 1.43
CA ASP A 67 -3.51 -4.86 1.86
C ASP A 67 -4.59 -3.95 1.26
N VAL A 68 -5.55 -3.55 2.08
CA VAL A 68 -6.73 -2.78 1.63
C VAL A 68 -6.52 -1.30 1.89
N HIS A 69 -6.66 -0.51 0.83
CA HIS A 69 -6.61 0.95 0.87
C HIS A 69 -8.00 1.53 0.68
N LEU A 70 -8.54 2.14 1.73
CA LEU A 70 -9.86 2.76 1.74
C LEU A 70 -9.77 4.25 1.36
N MET A 71 -10.20 4.59 0.16
CA MET A 71 -10.47 5.95 -0.32
C MET A 71 -11.97 6.21 -0.22
N VAL A 72 -12.48 6.30 1.00
CA VAL A 72 -13.92 6.39 1.31
C VAL A 72 -14.20 7.44 2.39
N THR A 73 -15.40 8.00 2.40
CA THR A 73 -15.82 9.04 3.34
C THR A 73 -16.21 8.50 4.71
N ASP A 74 -16.55 7.21 4.82
CA ASP A 74 -16.87 6.55 6.10
C ASP A 74 -16.11 5.22 6.22
N PRO A 75 -14.82 5.23 6.62
CA PRO A 75 -14.03 4.02 6.76
C PRO A 75 -14.56 3.06 7.84
N ALA A 76 -15.30 3.56 8.84
CA ALA A 76 -15.83 2.72 9.91
C ALA A 76 -16.80 1.65 9.40
N SER A 77 -17.62 1.97 8.41
CA SER A 77 -18.60 1.04 7.82
C SER A 77 -17.96 -0.15 7.07
N TYR A 78 -16.67 -0.06 6.72
CA TYR A 78 -15.95 -1.12 5.99
C TYR A 78 -15.23 -2.11 6.91
N ILE A 79 -15.03 -1.80 8.20
CA ILE A 79 -14.19 -2.60 9.11
C ILE A 79 -14.74 -4.03 9.27
N GLU A 80 -16.00 -4.17 9.63
CA GLU A 80 -16.60 -5.50 9.81
C GLU A 80 -16.76 -6.30 8.50
N PRO A 81 -17.19 -5.70 7.38
CA PRO A 81 -17.17 -6.38 6.09
C PRO A 81 -15.77 -6.87 5.67
N LEU A 82 -14.73 -6.06 5.90
CA LEU A 82 -13.34 -6.43 5.57
C LEU A 82 -12.80 -7.54 6.49
N ARG A 83 -13.12 -7.49 7.79
CA ARG A 83 -12.82 -8.58 8.71
C ARG A 83 -13.42 -9.90 8.23
N ALA A 84 -14.71 -9.87 7.86
CA ALA A 84 -15.42 -11.05 7.37
C ALA A 84 -14.85 -11.55 6.03
N ALA A 85 -14.32 -10.66 5.18
CA ALA A 85 -13.67 -10.99 3.93
C ALA A 85 -12.22 -11.51 4.10
N GLY A 86 -11.64 -11.39 5.30
CA GLY A 86 -10.29 -11.86 5.60
C GLY A 86 -9.17 -10.89 5.23
N ALA A 87 -9.41 -9.57 5.23
CA ALA A 87 -8.38 -8.58 5.04
C ALA A 87 -7.29 -8.69 6.12
N ASP A 88 -6.03 -8.51 5.73
CA ASP A 88 -4.89 -8.56 6.65
C ASP A 88 -4.48 -7.16 7.12
N TYR A 89 -4.40 -6.21 6.20
CA TYR A 89 -4.13 -4.79 6.46
C TYR A 89 -5.29 -3.93 5.96
N VAL A 90 -5.69 -2.94 6.74
CA VAL A 90 -6.71 -1.97 6.35
C VAL A 90 -6.21 -0.57 6.66
N SER A 91 -6.02 0.22 5.62
CA SER A 91 -5.55 1.60 5.68
C SER A 91 -6.64 2.55 5.21
N PHE A 92 -6.77 3.69 5.87
CA PHE A 92 -7.71 4.76 5.49
C PHE A 92 -7.04 6.13 5.60
N HIS A 93 -7.52 7.11 4.85
CA HIS A 93 -6.98 8.47 4.86
C HIS A 93 -7.23 9.17 6.18
N ALA A 94 -6.20 9.80 6.74
CA ALA A 94 -6.28 10.51 8.04
C ALA A 94 -7.33 11.61 8.06
N ASP A 95 -7.65 12.19 6.91
CA ASP A 95 -8.63 13.27 6.72
C ASP A 95 -10.03 12.79 6.30
N SER A 96 -10.22 11.50 6.09
CA SER A 96 -11.54 10.94 5.74
C SER A 96 -12.48 10.83 6.94
N THR A 97 -11.98 11.05 8.16
CA THR A 97 -12.76 10.90 9.39
C THR A 97 -12.21 11.77 10.54
N ASN A 98 -13.10 12.24 11.39
CA ASN A 98 -12.73 12.90 12.66
C ASN A 98 -12.33 11.90 13.77
N PHE A 99 -12.47 10.59 13.55
CA PHE A 99 -12.34 9.54 14.57
C PHE A 99 -11.20 8.56 14.26
N VAL A 100 -10.04 9.07 13.84
CA VAL A 100 -8.89 8.26 13.39
C VAL A 100 -8.50 7.21 14.42
N ILE A 101 -8.28 7.58 15.68
CA ILE A 101 -7.87 6.63 16.74
C ILE A 101 -8.95 5.56 16.97
N ARG A 102 -10.23 5.93 16.94
CA ARG A 102 -11.32 4.96 17.09
C ARG A 102 -11.27 3.90 15.99
N ASN A 103 -11.12 4.33 14.73
CA ASN A 103 -11.08 3.41 13.59
C ASN A 103 -9.85 2.51 13.62
N LEU A 104 -8.67 3.05 13.94
CA LEU A 104 -7.45 2.25 14.10
C LEU A 104 -7.61 1.16 15.17
N ARG A 105 -8.19 1.52 16.32
CA ARG A 105 -8.47 0.56 17.38
C ARG A 105 -9.47 -0.51 16.93
N SER A 106 -10.57 -0.12 16.29
CA SER A 106 -11.58 -1.06 15.80
C SER A 106 -11.01 -2.04 14.77
N ILE A 107 -10.12 -1.59 13.87
CA ILE A 107 -9.41 -2.46 12.92
C ILE A 107 -8.55 -3.48 13.68
N ARG A 108 -7.78 -3.06 14.68
CA ARG A 108 -6.94 -3.96 15.48
C ARG A 108 -7.77 -4.92 16.35
N GLU A 109 -8.84 -4.45 16.96
CA GLU A 109 -9.78 -5.26 17.74
C GLU A 109 -10.48 -6.32 16.87
N ALA A 110 -10.67 -6.02 15.58
CA ALA A 110 -11.16 -6.96 14.57
C ALA A 110 -10.08 -7.98 14.11
N GLY A 111 -8.85 -7.91 14.63
CA GLY A 111 -7.76 -8.84 14.30
C GLY A 111 -6.95 -8.46 13.05
N MET A 112 -7.21 -7.34 12.43
CA MET A 112 -6.49 -6.82 11.27
C MET A 112 -5.38 -5.85 11.68
N LYS A 113 -4.41 -5.60 10.81
CA LYS A 113 -3.38 -4.58 10.96
C LYS A 113 -3.91 -3.23 10.50
N ALA A 114 -3.71 -2.21 11.35
CA ALA A 114 -4.28 -0.89 11.13
C ALA A 114 -3.30 0.07 10.43
N GLY A 115 -3.74 0.69 9.34
CA GLY A 115 -2.97 1.65 8.56
C GLY A 115 -3.58 3.04 8.51
N VAL A 116 -2.72 4.04 8.36
CA VAL A 116 -3.09 5.43 8.06
C VAL A 116 -2.46 5.85 6.74
N VAL A 117 -3.26 6.49 5.89
CA VAL A 117 -2.83 7.05 4.62
C VAL A 117 -2.67 8.56 4.75
N LEU A 118 -1.55 9.10 4.25
CA LEU A 118 -1.27 10.53 4.18
C LEU A 118 -1.29 11.04 2.75
N ASN A 119 -2.19 11.96 2.45
CA ASN A 119 -2.22 12.67 1.18
C ASN A 119 -0.95 13.52 0.95
N PRO A 120 -0.60 13.86 -0.32
CA PRO A 120 0.56 14.69 -0.62
C PRO A 120 0.58 16.04 0.13
N SER A 121 -0.58 16.62 0.37
CA SER A 121 -0.75 17.90 1.06
C SER A 121 -0.62 17.84 2.59
N GLN A 122 -0.61 16.63 3.20
CA GLN A 122 -0.61 16.48 4.65
C GLN A 122 0.81 16.42 5.23
N SER A 123 1.00 17.06 6.38
CA SER A 123 2.22 16.94 7.17
C SER A 123 2.34 15.55 7.80
N VAL A 124 3.56 15.02 7.88
CA VAL A 124 3.86 13.78 8.61
C VAL A 124 3.54 13.89 10.11
N ASP A 125 3.60 15.10 10.67
CA ASP A 125 3.34 15.34 12.10
C ASP A 125 1.90 15.02 12.55
N VAL A 126 0.94 14.93 11.62
CA VAL A 126 -0.43 14.51 11.94
C VAL A 126 -0.48 13.08 12.50
N LEU A 127 0.55 12.26 12.25
CA LEU A 127 0.64 10.90 12.77
C LEU A 127 0.92 10.83 14.27
N ARG A 128 1.53 11.86 14.88
CA ARG A 128 2.01 11.79 16.27
C ARG A 128 0.96 11.30 17.28
N PRO A 129 -0.33 11.74 17.21
CA PRO A 129 -1.37 11.22 18.09
C PRO A 129 -1.77 9.76 17.84
N TYR A 130 -1.41 9.19 16.68
CA TYR A 130 -1.89 7.88 16.23
C TYR A 130 -0.87 6.75 16.36
N LEU A 131 0.40 7.08 16.60
CA LEU A 131 1.55 6.15 16.48
C LEU A 131 1.42 4.88 17.31
N ASP A 132 0.70 4.92 18.44
CA ASP A 132 0.47 3.73 19.27
C ASP A 132 -0.47 2.70 18.64
N TRP A 133 -1.20 3.10 17.60
CA TRP A 133 -2.26 2.32 16.99
C TRP A 133 -1.96 1.91 15.55
N VAL A 134 -0.83 2.36 14.99
CA VAL A 134 -0.50 2.21 13.57
C VAL A 134 0.47 1.05 13.37
N ASP A 135 0.12 0.13 12.47
CA ASP A 135 0.98 -0.96 11.99
C ASP A 135 1.56 -0.64 10.58
N LEU A 136 0.90 0.26 9.82
CA LEU A 136 1.28 0.66 8.47
C LEU A 136 0.99 2.15 8.23
N VAL A 137 1.95 2.87 7.67
CA VAL A 137 1.73 4.22 7.13
C VAL A 137 1.89 4.18 5.62
N VAL A 138 0.85 4.55 4.89
CA VAL A 138 0.88 4.73 3.44
C VAL A 138 1.14 6.20 3.15
N LEU A 139 2.27 6.49 2.53
CA LEU A 139 2.64 7.82 2.07
C LEU A 139 2.26 7.94 0.59
N MET A 140 1.19 8.70 0.30
CA MET A 140 0.82 9.01 -1.08
C MET A 140 1.89 9.85 -1.75
N THR A 141 2.29 9.42 -2.92
CA THR A 141 3.27 10.07 -3.79
C THR A 141 2.64 10.58 -5.10
N VAL A 142 1.33 10.51 -5.16
CA VAL A 142 0.42 11.11 -6.15
C VAL A 142 -0.86 11.53 -5.43
N GLU A 143 -1.71 12.34 -6.06
CA GLU A 143 -3.08 12.54 -5.56
C GLU A 143 -3.88 11.24 -5.70
N PRO A 144 -4.68 10.84 -4.66
CA PRO A 144 -5.42 9.59 -4.69
C PRO A 144 -6.55 9.57 -5.74
N GLY A 145 -6.97 8.35 -6.14
CA GLY A 145 -8.16 8.12 -6.95
C GLY A 145 -7.92 7.66 -8.39
N PHE A 146 -6.73 7.85 -8.95
CA PHE A 146 -6.43 7.44 -10.34
C PHE A 146 -5.03 6.83 -10.46
N ALA A 147 -4.95 5.67 -11.12
CA ALA A 147 -3.67 5.05 -11.46
C ALA A 147 -2.96 5.80 -12.60
N GLY A 148 -1.66 5.52 -12.80
CA GLY A 148 -0.88 6.03 -13.92
C GLY A 148 -0.36 7.46 -13.76
N GLN A 149 -0.48 8.06 -12.60
CA GLN A 149 0.11 9.38 -12.30
C GLN A 149 1.64 9.26 -12.11
N LYS A 150 2.35 10.37 -12.35
CA LYS A 150 3.79 10.44 -12.14
C LYS A 150 4.12 10.67 -10.67
N PHE A 151 5.15 10.00 -10.19
CA PHE A 151 5.69 10.18 -8.85
C PHE A 151 6.05 11.64 -8.55
N MET A 152 5.54 12.16 -7.45
CA MET A 152 5.86 13.50 -6.93
C MET A 152 7.17 13.43 -6.16
N VAL A 153 8.25 14.00 -6.71
CA VAL A 153 9.59 13.95 -6.10
C VAL A 153 9.66 14.66 -4.75
N GLU A 154 8.75 15.57 -4.49
CA GLU A 154 8.54 16.28 -3.22
C GLU A 154 8.12 15.33 -2.09
N SER A 155 7.73 14.10 -2.42
CA SER A 155 7.44 13.06 -1.44
C SER A 155 8.69 12.49 -0.77
N LEU A 156 9.87 12.60 -1.39
CA LEU A 156 11.12 12.08 -0.83
C LEU A 156 11.50 12.73 0.50
N PRO A 157 11.47 14.06 0.67
CA PRO A 157 11.66 14.69 1.98
C PRO A 157 10.62 14.27 3.02
N ARG A 158 9.36 14.08 2.61
CA ARG A 158 8.30 13.58 3.51
C ARG A 158 8.57 12.15 3.97
N LEU A 159 9.09 11.30 3.09
CA LEU A 159 9.52 9.94 3.44
C LEU A 159 10.67 9.95 4.46
N GLU A 160 11.66 10.85 4.30
CA GLU A 160 12.74 11.03 5.29
C GLU A 160 12.19 11.45 6.65
N GLN A 161 11.25 12.42 6.69
CA GLN A 161 10.58 12.85 7.91
C GLN A 161 9.83 11.69 8.58
N LEU A 162 9.13 10.85 7.81
CA LEU A 162 8.38 9.70 8.31
C LEU A 162 9.32 8.62 8.88
N ALA A 163 10.42 8.32 8.20
CA ALA A 163 11.43 7.40 8.69
C ALA A 163 12.10 7.91 9.98
N ALA A 164 12.41 9.21 10.03
CA ALA A 164 12.95 9.86 11.23
C ALA A 164 11.96 9.82 12.39
N LEU A 165 10.66 10.06 12.14
CA LEU A 165 9.61 9.96 13.15
C LEU A 165 9.53 8.54 13.73
N ARG A 166 9.55 7.50 12.87
CA ARG A 166 9.57 6.09 13.29
C ARG A 166 10.77 5.81 14.19
N GLN A 167 11.96 6.25 13.78
CA GLN A 167 13.20 6.04 14.55
C GLN A 167 13.18 6.77 15.91
N GLN A 168 12.79 8.06 15.92
CA GLN A 168 12.75 8.90 17.13
C GLN A 168 11.78 8.37 18.19
N THR A 169 10.67 7.80 17.74
CA THR A 169 9.63 7.30 18.64
C THR A 169 9.80 5.84 19.06
N GLY A 170 10.71 5.12 18.40
CA GLY A 170 10.92 3.68 18.63
C GLY A 170 9.72 2.82 18.24
N LYS A 171 8.78 3.36 17.45
CA LYS A 171 7.59 2.63 17.00
C LYS A 171 7.93 1.76 15.80
N GLU A 172 7.30 0.60 15.75
CA GLU A 172 7.47 -0.35 14.65
C GLU A 172 6.21 -0.35 13.78
N PHE A 173 6.30 0.30 12.63
CA PHE A 173 5.29 0.27 11.57
C PHE A 173 5.97 0.18 10.21
N LEU A 174 5.29 -0.42 9.25
CA LEU A 174 5.73 -0.42 7.86
C LEU A 174 5.50 0.96 7.24
N ILE A 175 6.40 1.36 6.35
CA ILE A 175 6.23 2.55 5.51
C ILE A 175 5.97 2.08 4.09
N SER A 176 4.76 2.32 3.62
CA SER A 176 4.34 2.06 2.25
C SER A 176 4.45 3.34 1.40
N ILE A 177 4.88 3.18 0.16
CA ILE A 177 4.89 4.23 -0.86
C ILE A 177 3.86 3.86 -1.92
N ASP A 178 2.90 4.75 -2.12
CA ASP A 178 1.83 4.54 -3.09
C ASP A 178 1.72 5.70 -4.08
N GLY A 179 1.87 5.37 -5.36
CA GLY A 179 1.70 6.26 -6.49
C GLY A 179 2.95 6.51 -7.33
N GLY A 180 2.88 6.17 -8.61
CA GLY A 180 3.90 6.50 -9.61
C GLY A 180 5.27 5.86 -9.42
N ILE A 181 5.36 4.78 -8.63
CA ILE A 181 6.61 4.04 -8.40
C ILE A 181 7.17 3.55 -9.74
N ASN A 182 8.44 3.85 -9.97
CA ASN A 182 9.19 3.46 -11.16
C ASN A 182 10.64 3.13 -10.79
N TYR A 183 11.40 2.53 -11.71
CA TYR A 183 12.78 2.11 -11.47
C TYR A 183 13.72 3.23 -10.97
N PRO A 184 13.66 4.48 -11.50
CA PRO A 184 14.49 5.59 -10.99
C PRO A 184 14.21 5.98 -9.53
N ASN A 185 12.99 5.78 -9.01
CA ASN A 185 12.64 6.24 -7.66
C ASN A 185 12.66 5.16 -6.58
N VAL A 186 12.70 3.87 -6.95
CA VAL A 186 12.72 2.73 -6.01
C VAL A 186 13.90 2.81 -5.03
N GLN A 187 15.14 2.84 -5.53
CA GLN A 187 16.32 2.90 -4.67
C GLN A 187 16.34 4.13 -3.76
N PRO A 188 16.04 5.37 -4.25
CA PRO A 188 15.89 6.54 -3.39
C PRO A 188 14.88 6.34 -2.26
N CYS A 189 13.75 5.65 -2.50
CA CYS A 189 12.75 5.36 -1.47
C CYS A 189 13.25 4.31 -0.47
N VAL A 190 13.89 3.23 -0.93
CA VAL A 190 14.47 2.20 -0.05
C VAL A 190 15.50 2.81 0.91
N ARG A 191 16.44 3.61 0.39
CA ARG A 191 17.47 4.29 1.21
C ARG A 191 16.88 5.24 2.26
N ARG A 192 15.68 5.74 2.05
CA ARG A 192 14.94 6.61 2.98
C ARG A 192 14.00 5.86 3.91
N GLY A 193 14.04 4.51 3.91
CA GLY A 193 13.34 3.71 4.89
C GLY A 193 11.97 3.18 4.48
N ALA A 194 11.58 3.27 3.20
CA ALA A 194 10.40 2.59 2.69
C ALA A 194 10.53 1.08 2.79
N ASN A 195 9.44 0.41 3.13
CA ASN A 195 9.36 -1.03 3.30
C ASN A 195 8.51 -1.71 2.22
N LEU A 196 7.37 -1.10 1.90
CA LEU A 196 6.36 -1.62 1.00
C LEU A 196 6.21 -0.69 -0.20
N PHE A 197 6.12 -1.27 -1.38
CA PHE A 197 5.99 -0.53 -2.63
C PHE A 197 4.72 -0.97 -3.34
N VAL A 198 3.75 -0.06 -3.44
CA VAL A 198 2.55 -0.27 -4.26
C VAL A 198 2.95 -0.13 -5.72
N THR A 199 3.09 -1.27 -6.40
CA THR A 199 3.61 -1.33 -7.76
C THR A 199 2.50 -1.34 -8.81
N GLY A 200 2.76 -0.75 -9.96
CA GLY A 200 1.78 -0.53 -11.01
C GLY A 200 2.37 -0.61 -12.42
N ILE A 201 1.79 0.16 -13.33
CA ILE A 201 2.11 0.13 -14.77
C ILE A 201 3.57 0.49 -15.09
N TYR A 202 4.24 1.25 -14.25
CA TYR A 202 5.64 1.65 -14.49
C TYR A 202 6.67 0.61 -14.05
N THR A 203 6.24 -0.48 -13.41
CA THR A 203 7.13 -1.47 -12.81
C THR A 203 6.79 -2.91 -13.16
N VAL A 204 5.59 -3.38 -12.82
CA VAL A 204 5.24 -4.81 -12.93
C VAL A 204 4.12 -5.11 -13.92
N TYR A 205 3.26 -4.13 -14.25
CA TYR A 205 2.22 -4.29 -15.26
C TYR A 205 2.69 -3.80 -16.62
N HIS A 206 2.14 -4.36 -17.69
CA HIS A 206 2.37 -3.95 -19.09
C HIS A 206 3.85 -3.88 -19.50
N GLN A 207 4.71 -4.65 -18.82
CA GLN A 207 6.11 -4.74 -19.19
C GLN A 207 6.28 -5.71 -20.38
N PRO A 208 7.19 -5.43 -21.33
CA PRO A 208 7.33 -6.24 -22.56
C PRO A 208 7.77 -7.69 -22.29
N ASP A 209 8.40 -7.95 -21.15
CA ASP A 209 8.88 -9.26 -20.71
C ASP A 209 7.90 -9.98 -19.75
N GLY A 210 6.71 -9.40 -19.53
CA GLY A 210 5.65 -9.97 -18.70
C GLY A 210 5.85 -9.81 -17.20
N ILE A 211 4.79 -10.15 -16.44
CA ILE A 211 4.73 -9.98 -14.97
C ILE A 211 5.87 -10.72 -14.24
N PRO A 212 6.18 -12.01 -14.54
CA PRO A 212 7.22 -12.73 -13.80
C PRO A 212 8.60 -12.09 -13.89
N ALA A 213 9.04 -11.73 -15.08
CA ALA A 213 10.34 -11.09 -15.28
C ALA A 213 10.37 -9.68 -14.65
N ALA A 214 9.27 -8.94 -14.74
CA ALA A 214 9.14 -7.62 -14.16
C ALA A 214 9.20 -7.65 -12.62
N CYS A 215 8.56 -8.62 -11.97
CA CYS A 215 8.64 -8.82 -10.53
C CYS A 215 10.07 -9.10 -10.07
N LEU A 216 10.75 -10.03 -10.72
CA LEU A 216 12.14 -10.36 -10.41
C LEU A 216 13.05 -9.13 -10.56
N ARG A 217 12.91 -8.38 -11.65
CA ARG A 217 13.68 -7.16 -11.89
C ARG A 217 13.38 -6.09 -10.83
N PHE A 218 12.12 -5.93 -10.42
CA PHE A 218 11.74 -4.97 -9.40
C PHE A 218 12.32 -5.35 -8.02
N GLU A 219 12.29 -6.61 -7.65
CA GLU A 219 12.90 -7.10 -6.40
C GLU A 219 14.41 -6.86 -6.38
N GLN A 220 15.11 -7.15 -7.47
CA GLN A 220 16.54 -6.83 -7.60
C GLN A 220 16.81 -5.34 -7.43
N GLU A 221 15.96 -4.49 -7.99
CA GLU A 221 16.11 -3.04 -7.86
C GLU A 221 15.90 -2.55 -6.43
N MET A 222 14.92 -3.11 -5.70
CA MET A 222 14.76 -2.85 -4.28
C MET A 222 16.00 -3.26 -3.47
N GLN A 223 16.59 -4.44 -3.76
CA GLN A 223 17.77 -4.94 -3.04
C GLN A 223 18.99 -4.04 -3.24
N LYS A 224 19.21 -3.49 -4.45
CA LYS A 224 20.27 -2.49 -4.71
C LYS A 224 20.10 -1.24 -3.83
N GLY A 225 18.86 -0.86 -3.51
CA GLY A 225 18.57 0.25 -2.60
C GLY A 225 19.12 0.05 -1.17
N LEU A 226 19.29 -1.20 -0.72
CA LEU A 226 19.90 -1.54 0.57
C LEU A 226 21.45 -1.50 0.57
N GLY A 227 22.07 -1.19 -0.56
CA GLY A 227 23.53 -1.26 -0.71
C GLY A 227 24.07 -2.69 -0.91
N ASN A 228 23.19 -3.66 -1.12
CA ASN A 228 23.57 -5.01 -1.50
C ASN A 228 23.65 -5.03 -3.05
N GLU A 229 24.84 -4.91 -3.60
CA GLU A 229 25.07 -5.31 -5.00
C GLU A 229 24.86 -6.83 -5.08
N ALA A 230 24.00 -7.25 -6.00
CA ALA A 230 23.70 -8.65 -6.28
C ALA A 230 24.84 -9.31 -7.04
#